data_02fa1a23363d5d214116e79965b9ba8e
#
_entry.id   02fa1a23363d5d214116e79965b9ba8e
#
_cell.length_a   1.000
_cell.length_b   1.000
_cell.length_c   1.000
_cell.angle_alpha   90.00
_cell.angle_beta   90.00
_cell.angle_gamma   90.00
#
_symmetry.space_group_name_H-M   'P 1'
#
loop_
_entity.id
_entity.type
_entity.pdbx_description
1 polymer ?
#
loop_
_entity_poly.entity_id
_entity_poly.type
_entity_poly.pdbx_seq_one_letter_code
_entity_poly.pdbx_strand_id
1 'polypeptide(L)'
;MRTIVLCLLLVAGCADGGGLRPPDVRYEPTAMDVVQVMLDLGAIGPQDVVADLGCGDGRIVIEAVRRYGASGVCVDIDPERIAEARANAQAAGVAERIRFLNQDLFATELRGVTVVMLFLSPQLNLALRSKLRRELGPGARIVSHWHNMGDWTPDRTVNIRSGLRERPVYLWVIRG
;
A
#
# COMPACT_ATOMS: atom_id res chain seq x y z
N MET A 1 -32.15 -43.88 46.51
CA MET A 1 -32.18 -43.01 45.34
C MET A 1 -31.05 -41.99 45.48
N ARG A 2 -29.97 -42.14 44.73
CA ARG A 2 -28.81 -41.20 44.72
C ARG A 2 -28.95 -40.35 43.47
N THR A 3 -29.17 -39.03 43.66
CA THR A 3 -29.25 -38.07 42.59
C THR A 3 -27.84 -37.65 42.20
N ILE A 4 -27.44 -37.95 40.96
CA ILE A 4 -26.16 -37.49 40.36
C ILE A 4 -26.43 -36.12 39.76
N VAL A 5 -25.79 -35.09 40.32
CA VAL A 5 -25.76 -33.74 39.73
C VAL A 5 -24.60 -33.70 38.74
N LEU A 6 -24.95 -33.63 37.46
CA LEU A 6 -23.99 -33.47 36.37
C LEU A 6 -23.64 -31.98 36.23
N CYS A 7 -22.44 -31.58 36.73
CA CYS A 7 -21.92 -30.23 36.48
C CYS A 7 -21.40 -30.14 35.03
N LEU A 8 -22.12 -29.41 34.16
CA LEU A 8 -21.64 -29.01 32.85
C LEU A 8 -20.63 -27.88 33.07
N LEU A 9 -19.35 -28.18 32.87
CA LEU A 9 -18.30 -27.15 32.72
C LEU A 9 -18.40 -26.51 31.31
N LEU A 10 -18.95 -25.30 31.25
CA LEU A 10 -18.87 -24.45 30.08
C LEU A 10 -17.42 -23.96 29.96
N VAL A 11 -16.64 -24.54 29.06
CA VAL A 11 -15.36 -24.00 28.62
C VAL A 11 -15.67 -22.79 27.72
N ALA A 12 -15.57 -21.61 28.31
CA ALA A 12 -15.54 -20.37 27.52
C ALA A 12 -14.22 -20.35 26.72
N GLY A 13 -14.30 -20.74 25.46
CA GLY A 13 -13.19 -20.52 24.51
C GLY A 13 -12.99 -19.04 24.35
N CYS A 14 -11.85 -18.50 24.84
CA CYS A 14 -11.36 -17.20 24.42
C CYS A 14 -11.09 -17.30 22.91
N ALA A 15 -11.98 -16.74 22.10
CA ALA A 15 -11.64 -16.42 20.72
C ALA A 15 -10.55 -15.34 20.79
N ASP A 16 -9.30 -15.72 20.55
CA ASP A 16 -8.24 -14.75 20.25
C ASP A 16 -8.74 -13.96 19.04
N GLY A 17 -9.19 -12.74 19.29
CA GLY A 17 -9.51 -11.78 18.26
C GLY A 17 -8.20 -11.46 17.52
N GLY A 18 -7.93 -12.15 16.42
CA GLY A 18 -6.78 -11.95 15.56
C GLY A 18 -6.81 -10.56 14.91
N GLY A 19 -6.66 -9.52 15.73
CA GLY A 19 -6.48 -8.15 15.26
C GLY A 19 -5.15 -8.03 14.53
N LEU A 20 -5.10 -7.20 13.50
CA LEU A 20 -3.85 -6.84 12.85
C LEU A 20 -2.93 -6.14 13.87
N ARG A 21 -1.61 -6.32 13.70
CA ARG A 21 -0.62 -5.61 14.52
C ARG A 21 -0.72 -4.10 14.30
N PRO A 22 -0.25 -3.28 15.24
CA PRO A 22 -0.23 -1.83 15.06
C PRO A 22 0.65 -1.42 13.87
N PRO A 23 0.39 -0.24 13.25
CA PRO A 23 1.20 0.28 12.16
C PRO A 23 2.68 0.43 12.53
N ASP A 24 3.60 0.04 11.61
CA ASP A 24 5.05 0.18 11.80
C ASP A 24 5.54 1.62 11.66
N VAL A 25 4.77 2.46 10.97
CA VAL A 25 5.11 3.86 10.70
C VAL A 25 3.94 4.75 11.04
N ARG A 26 4.27 5.96 11.52
CA ARG A 26 3.25 6.99 11.71
C ARG A 26 2.72 7.43 10.34
N TYR A 27 1.41 7.62 10.24
CA TYR A 27 0.79 8.19 9.05
C TYR A 27 1.33 9.61 8.77
N GLU A 28 1.90 9.80 7.59
CA GLU A 28 2.31 11.08 7.03
C GLU A 28 1.81 11.13 5.57
N PRO A 29 0.89 12.05 5.22
CA PRO A 29 0.35 12.09 3.88
C PRO A 29 1.37 12.68 2.89
N THR A 30 1.51 12.04 1.72
CA THR A 30 2.31 12.56 0.61
C THR A 30 1.69 13.86 0.08
N ALA A 31 2.47 14.92 -0.08
CA ALA A 31 1.99 16.18 -0.65
C ALA A 31 1.55 15.97 -2.12
N MET A 32 0.53 16.69 -2.59
CA MET A 32 -0.09 16.42 -3.90
C MET A 32 0.83 16.71 -5.09
N ASP A 33 1.75 17.64 -4.96
CA ASP A 33 2.81 17.91 -5.96
C ASP A 33 3.76 16.70 -6.10
N VAL A 34 4.09 16.04 -4.98
CA VAL A 34 4.89 14.80 -4.97
C VAL A 34 4.09 13.64 -5.55
N VAL A 35 2.80 13.51 -5.20
CA VAL A 35 1.91 12.49 -5.79
C VAL A 35 1.94 12.59 -7.31
N GLN A 36 1.84 13.80 -7.88
CA GLN A 36 1.89 13.98 -9.33
C GLN A 36 3.22 13.47 -9.91
N VAL A 37 4.35 13.83 -9.29
CA VAL A 37 5.68 13.37 -9.75
C VAL A 37 5.79 11.84 -9.65
N MET A 38 5.25 11.23 -8.61
CA MET A 38 5.24 9.76 -8.46
C MET A 38 4.47 9.09 -9.60
N LEU A 39 3.29 9.61 -9.94
CA LEU A 39 2.44 9.06 -11.00
C LEU A 39 3.07 9.25 -12.38
N ASP A 40 3.65 10.42 -12.66
CA ASP A 40 4.34 10.72 -13.92
C ASP A 40 5.61 9.85 -14.07
N LEU A 41 6.40 9.70 -13.01
CA LEU A 41 7.60 8.86 -13.00
C LEU A 41 7.23 7.38 -13.20
N GLY A 42 6.13 6.95 -12.61
CA GLY A 42 5.56 5.62 -12.81
C GLY A 42 4.97 5.40 -14.20
N ALA A 43 4.82 6.45 -15.02
CA ALA A 43 4.22 6.40 -16.36
C ALA A 43 2.87 5.65 -16.36
N ILE A 44 1.97 6.07 -15.47
CA ILE A 44 0.68 5.39 -15.26
C ILE A 44 -0.20 5.50 -16.49
N GLY A 45 -0.86 4.41 -16.86
CA GLY A 45 -1.82 4.35 -17.95
C GLY A 45 -3.09 3.55 -17.62
N PRO A 46 -4.07 3.51 -18.54
CA PRO A 46 -5.38 2.92 -18.27
C PRO A 46 -5.38 1.39 -18.12
N GLN A 47 -4.30 0.73 -18.53
CA GLN A 47 -4.12 -0.73 -18.39
C GLN A 47 -3.39 -1.11 -17.10
N ASP A 48 -2.93 -0.12 -16.31
CA ASP A 48 -2.18 -0.40 -15.10
C ASP A 48 -3.09 -0.82 -13.94
N VAL A 49 -2.52 -1.70 -13.11
CA VAL A 49 -3.01 -2.02 -11.78
C VAL A 49 -2.02 -1.43 -10.78
N VAL A 50 -2.40 -0.34 -10.14
CA VAL A 50 -1.58 0.42 -9.20
C VAL A 50 -1.84 -0.06 -7.78
N ALA A 51 -0.86 -0.67 -7.12
CA ALA A 51 -0.92 -1.00 -5.70
C ALA A 51 -0.20 0.06 -4.86
N ASP A 52 -0.92 0.69 -3.96
CA ASP A 52 -0.39 1.62 -2.96
C ASP A 52 -0.27 0.88 -1.62
N LEU A 53 0.96 0.56 -1.22
CA LEU A 53 1.25 -0.21 -0.02
C LEU A 53 1.53 0.73 1.16
N GLY A 54 0.62 0.74 2.12
CA GLY A 54 0.53 1.78 3.14
C GLY A 54 -0.21 3.01 2.60
N CYS A 55 -1.38 2.78 2.01
CA CYS A 55 -2.08 3.79 1.20
C CYS A 55 -2.64 4.98 2.00
N GLY A 56 -2.70 4.89 3.34
CA GLY A 56 -3.22 5.95 4.18
C GLY A 56 -4.63 6.37 3.77
N ASP A 57 -4.82 7.64 3.45
CA ASP A 57 -6.10 8.20 2.98
C ASP A 57 -6.42 7.92 1.50
N GLY A 58 -5.57 7.13 0.83
CA GLY A 58 -5.77 6.67 -0.55
C GLY A 58 -5.41 7.68 -1.65
N ARG A 59 -4.86 8.85 -1.31
CA ARG A 59 -4.66 9.95 -2.27
C ARG A 59 -3.87 9.56 -3.52
N ILE A 60 -2.83 8.71 -3.40
CA ILE A 60 -2.00 8.30 -4.53
C ILE A 60 -2.79 7.40 -5.47
N VAL A 61 -3.40 6.34 -4.95
CA VAL A 61 -4.17 5.39 -5.77
C VAL A 61 -5.44 6.03 -6.34
N ILE A 62 -6.10 6.93 -5.62
CA ILE A 62 -7.27 7.69 -6.09
C ILE A 62 -6.88 8.55 -7.30
N GLU A 63 -5.78 9.31 -7.22
CA GLU A 63 -5.30 10.12 -8.34
C GLU A 63 -4.86 9.27 -9.53
N ALA A 64 -4.24 8.11 -9.31
CA ALA A 64 -3.89 7.17 -10.37
C ALA A 64 -5.15 6.72 -11.14
N VAL A 65 -6.21 6.34 -10.44
CA VAL A 65 -7.47 5.91 -11.05
C VAL A 65 -8.19 7.06 -11.73
N ARG A 66 -8.32 8.20 -11.03
CA ARG A 66 -9.08 9.36 -11.51
C ARG A 66 -8.49 9.99 -12.76
N ARG A 67 -7.16 10.17 -12.83
CA ARG A 67 -6.49 10.92 -13.90
C ARG A 67 -6.04 10.05 -15.06
N TYR A 68 -5.64 8.82 -14.79
CA TYR A 68 -5.02 7.95 -15.80
C TYR A 68 -5.91 6.76 -16.18
N GLY A 69 -7.06 6.59 -15.51
CA GLY A 69 -7.95 5.48 -15.81
C GLY A 69 -7.41 4.11 -15.38
N ALA A 70 -6.40 4.05 -14.52
CA ALA A 70 -5.86 2.81 -13.96
C ALA A 70 -6.88 2.08 -13.07
N SER A 71 -6.59 0.84 -12.68
CA SER A 71 -7.24 0.15 -11.56
C SER A 71 -6.37 0.26 -10.31
N GLY A 72 -6.98 0.29 -9.12
CA GLY A 72 -6.29 0.52 -7.88
C GLY A 72 -6.36 -0.62 -6.87
N VAL A 73 -5.32 -0.76 -6.04
CA VAL A 73 -5.31 -1.57 -4.83
C VAL A 73 -4.74 -0.70 -3.71
N CYS A 74 -5.56 -0.39 -2.71
CA CYS A 74 -5.20 0.38 -1.51
C CYS A 74 -5.03 -0.60 -0.36
N VAL A 75 -3.83 -0.68 0.20
CA VAL A 75 -3.50 -1.61 1.29
C VAL A 75 -3.03 -0.81 2.48
N ASP A 76 -3.68 -0.97 3.61
CA ASP A 76 -3.21 -0.41 4.88
C ASP A 76 -3.56 -1.35 6.03
N ILE A 77 -2.69 -1.38 7.04
CA ILE A 77 -2.91 -2.19 8.25
C ILE A 77 -3.89 -1.51 9.20
N ASP A 78 -4.03 -0.18 9.10
CA ASP A 78 -4.92 0.62 9.92
C ASP A 78 -6.34 0.65 9.31
N PRO A 79 -7.36 0.08 9.99
CA PRO A 79 -8.73 0.07 9.49
C PRO A 79 -9.34 1.49 9.35
N GLU A 80 -8.89 2.47 10.15
CA GLU A 80 -9.35 3.85 10.05
C GLU A 80 -8.86 4.48 8.74
N ARG A 81 -7.61 4.21 8.35
CA ARG A 81 -7.06 4.67 7.05
C ARG A 81 -7.81 4.07 5.88
N ILE A 82 -8.12 2.78 5.93
CA ILE A 82 -8.93 2.12 4.89
C ILE A 82 -10.34 2.70 4.80
N ALA A 83 -10.98 3.00 5.92
CA ALA A 83 -12.29 3.64 5.93
C ALA A 83 -12.24 5.06 5.31
N GLU A 84 -11.22 5.86 5.67
CA GLU A 84 -10.99 7.18 5.10
C GLU A 84 -10.71 7.12 3.60
N ALA A 85 -9.79 6.23 3.15
CA ALA A 85 -9.47 6.04 1.74
C ALA A 85 -10.70 5.67 0.92
N ARG A 86 -11.57 4.81 1.45
CA ARG A 86 -12.82 4.42 0.79
C ARG A 86 -13.78 5.62 0.66
N ALA A 87 -13.94 6.42 1.71
CA ALA A 87 -14.78 7.60 1.68
C ALA A 87 -14.24 8.64 0.67
N ASN A 88 -12.93 8.87 0.64
CA ASN A 88 -12.29 9.77 -0.31
C ASN A 88 -12.48 9.29 -1.77
N ALA A 89 -12.33 7.98 -2.01
CA ALA A 89 -12.54 7.40 -3.34
C ALA A 89 -14.01 7.48 -3.80
N GLN A 90 -14.97 7.34 -2.89
CA GLN A 90 -16.39 7.55 -3.16
C GLN A 90 -16.66 9.00 -3.54
N ALA A 91 -16.14 9.95 -2.78
CA ALA A 91 -16.26 11.38 -3.06
C ALA A 91 -15.62 11.75 -4.42
N ALA A 92 -14.54 11.07 -4.80
CA ALA A 92 -13.88 11.24 -6.11
C ALA A 92 -14.56 10.47 -7.26
N GLY A 93 -15.60 9.65 -7.00
CA GLY A 93 -16.32 8.87 -8.01
C GLY A 93 -15.52 7.70 -8.61
N VAL A 94 -14.52 7.16 -7.89
CA VAL A 94 -13.61 6.12 -8.40
C VAL A 94 -13.55 4.85 -7.52
N ALA A 95 -14.37 4.77 -6.48
CA ALA A 95 -14.32 3.68 -5.50
C ALA A 95 -14.47 2.28 -6.12
N GLU A 96 -15.31 2.15 -7.16
CA GLU A 96 -15.57 0.88 -7.85
C GLU A 96 -14.34 0.32 -8.61
N ARG A 97 -13.33 1.16 -8.84
CA ARG A 97 -12.09 0.79 -9.52
C ARG A 97 -10.93 0.56 -8.57
N ILE A 98 -11.17 0.64 -7.25
CA ILE A 98 -10.16 0.48 -6.21
C ILE A 98 -10.57 -0.66 -5.28
N ARG A 99 -9.69 -1.64 -5.13
CA ARG A 99 -9.81 -2.68 -4.12
C ARG A 99 -9.14 -2.21 -2.83
N PHE A 100 -9.89 -2.15 -1.73
CA PHE A 100 -9.41 -1.73 -0.42
C PHE A 100 -9.18 -2.96 0.46
N LEU A 101 -7.98 -3.09 0.99
CA LEU A 101 -7.54 -4.23 1.78
C LEU A 101 -7.01 -3.75 3.14
N ASN A 102 -7.74 -4.08 4.22
CA ASN A 102 -7.22 -3.89 5.57
C ASN A 102 -6.39 -5.11 5.96
N GLN A 103 -5.11 -5.07 5.68
CA GLN A 103 -4.19 -6.17 5.94
C GLN A 103 -2.74 -5.71 5.97
N ASP A 104 -1.87 -6.61 6.44
CA ASP A 104 -0.42 -6.41 6.37
C ASP A 104 0.04 -6.39 4.91
N LEU A 105 0.82 -5.37 4.52
CA LEU A 105 1.37 -5.23 3.18
C LEU A 105 2.28 -6.42 2.78
N PHE A 106 2.92 -7.08 3.75
CA PHE A 106 3.71 -8.28 3.49
C PHE A 106 2.86 -9.51 3.14
N ALA A 107 1.59 -9.55 3.59
CA ALA A 107 0.63 -10.60 3.26
C ALA A 107 -0.13 -10.32 1.94
N THR A 108 0.02 -9.13 1.36
CA THR A 108 -0.68 -8.74 0.13
C THR A 108 -0.08 -9.46 -1.07
N GLU A 109 -0.92 -10.16 -1.84
CA GLU A 109 -0.51 -10.74 -3.13
C GLU A 109 -0.37 -9.66 -4.20
N LEU A 110 0.78 -9.63 -4.88
CA LEU A 110 1.09 -8.64 -5.92
C LEU A 110 0.97 -9.19 -7.35
N ARG A 111 0.43 -10.38 -7.53
CA ARG A 111 0.21 -10.94 -8.87
C ARG A 111 -0.74 -10.05 -9.67
N GLY A 112 -0.33 -9.70 -10.88
CA GLY A 112 -1.09 -8.82 -11.78
C GLY A 112 -0.98 -7.33 -11.46
N VAL A 113 -0.28 -6.93 -10.39
CA VAL A 113 0.10 -5.54 -10.15
C VAL A 113 1.18 -5.13 -11.13
N THR A 114 1.00 -3.97 -11.78
CA THR A 114 1.94 -3.42 -12.76
C THR A 114 2.74 -2.25 -12.21
N VAL A 115 2.21 -1.57 -11.19
CA VAL A 115 2.89 -0.46 -10.52
C VAL A 115 2.67 -0.56 -9.02
N VAL A 116 3.76 -0.43 -8.25
CA VAL A 116 3.72 -0.32 -6.80
C VAL A 116 4.15 1.09 -6.39
N MET A 117 3.35 1.74 -5.54
CA MET A 117 3.61 3.03 -4.92
C MET A 117 3.98 2.84 -3.47
N LEU A 118 5.01 3.55 -3.00
CA LEU A 118 5.55 3.44 -1.64
C LEU A 118 5.85 4.82 -1.04
N PHE A 119 5.35 5.06 0.16
CA PHE A 119 5.85 6.08 1.06
C PHE A 119 5.84 5.52 2.48
N LEU A 120 6.85 4.74 2.81
CA LEU A 120 6.95 3.98 4.06
C LEU A 120 8.16 4.47 4.89
N SER A 121 8.98 3.52 5.35
CA SER A 121 10.26 3.79 6.00
C SER A 121 11.41 3.08 5.28
N PRO A 122 12.67 3.48 5.49
CA PRO A 122 13.81 2.76 4.92
C PRO A 122 13.82 1.27 5.25
N GLN A 123 13.46 0.92 6.47
CA GLN A 123 13.43 -0.47 6.95
C GLN A 123 12.36 -1.30 6.24
N LEU A 124 11.15 -0.75 6.07
CA LEU A 124 10.07 -1.42 5.36
C LEU A 124 10.39 -1.59 3.87
N ASN A 125 10.97 -0.57 3.23
CA ASN A 125 11.39 -0.67 1.83
C ASN A 125 12.42 -1.80 1.65
N LEU A 126 13.42 -1.88 2.54
CA LEU A 126 14.41 -2.96 2.50
C LEU A 126 13.78 -4.34 2.70
N ALA A 127 12.86 -4.48 3.65
CA ALA A 127 12.16 -5.74 3.91
C ALA A 127 11.27 -6.17 2.73
N LEU A 128 10.66 -5.22 2.01
CA LEU A 128 9.81 -5.49 0.84
C LEU A 128 10.57 -5.97 -0.40
N ARG A 129 11.88 -5.68 -0.54
CA ARG A 129 12.66 -5.96 -1.75
C ARG A 129 12.49 -7.37 -2.30
N SER A 130 12.64 -8.38 -1.44
CA SER A 130 12.55 -9.79 -1.85
C SER A 130 11.15 -10.15 -2.34
N LYS A 131 10.11 -9.62 -1.70
CA LYS A 131 8.72 -9.80 -2.10
C LYS A 131 8.45 -9.15 -3.45
N LEU A 132 8.83 -7.88 -3.62
CA LEU A 132 8.63 -7.13 -4.86
C LEU A 132 9.31 -7.84 -6.06
N ARG A 133 10.56 -8.27 -5.89
CA ARG A 133 11.29 -9.00 -6.96
C ARG A 133 10.70 -10.37 -7.28
N ARG A 134 10.12 -11.06 -6.32
CA ARG A 134 9.56 -12.40 -6.50
C ARG A 134 8.17 -12.39 -7.12
N GLU A 135 7.34 -11.40 -6.78
CA GLU A 135 5.90 -11.41 -7.07
C GLU A 135 5.49 -10.52 -8.23
N LEU A 136 6.30 -9.49 -8.53
CA LEU A 136 6.04 -8.61 -9.66
C LEU A 136 6.60 -9.20 -10.96
N GLY A 137 5.82 -9.08 -12.03
CA GLY A 137 6.23 -9.54 -13.36
C GLY A 137 7.21 -8.58 -14.05
N PRO A 138 7.91 -9.04 -15.11
CA PRO A 138 8.78 -8.21 -15.92
C PRO A 138 8.06 -6.96 -16.45
N GLY A 139 8.72 -5.81 -16.40
CA GLY A 139 8.17 -4.51 -16.78
C GLY A 139 7.35 -3.83 -15.68
N ALA A 140 7.06 -4.50 -14.56
CA ALA A 140 6.43 -3.84 -13.42
C ALA A 140 7.35 -2.74 -12.86
N ARG A 141 6.74 -1.67 -12.38
CA ARG A 141 7.41 -0.47 -11.90
C ARG A 141 7.17 -0.29 -10.41
N ILE A 142 8.19 0.15 -9.70
CA ILE A 142 8.12 0.48 -8.27
C ILE A 142 8.53 1.93 -8.13
N VAL A 143 7.66 2.75 -7.56
CA VAL A 143 7.91 4.17 -7.30
C VAL A 143 7.92 4.40 -5.80
N SER A 144 9.01 4.96 -5.28
CA SER A 144 9.12 5.25 -3.84
C SER A 144 9.44 6.71 -3.60
N HIS A 145 8.65 7.33 -2.73
CA HIS A 145 8.89 8.68 -2.23
C HIS A 145 9.90 8.62 -1.08
N TRP A 146 10.95 9.44 -1.18
CA TRP A 146 11.97 9.73 -0.17
C TRP A 146 12.92 8.57 0.20
N HIS A 147 12.44 7.34 0.29
CA HIS A 147 13.24 6.22 0.78
C HIS A 147 13.62 5.26 -0.36
N ASN A 148 14.92 4.99 -0.47
CA ASN A 148 15.44 4.03 -1.45
C ASN A 148 15.32 2.58 -0.95
N MET A 149 15.87 1.65 -1.73
CA MET A 149 15.89 0.22 -1.44
C MET A 149 17.34 -0.29 -1.19
N GLY A 150 18.15 0.50 -0.46
CA GLY A 150 19.52 0.13 -0.13
C GLY A 150 20.42 0.07 -1.37
N ASP A 151 21.07 -1.07 -1.57
CA ASP A 151 21.98 -1.33 -2.71
C ASP A 151 21.27 -1.65 -4.04
N TRP A 152 19.94 -1.70 -4.05
CA TRP A 152 19.20 -1.80 -5.31
C TRP A 152 19.14 -0.43 -5.99
N THR A 153 20.04 -0.24 -6.93
CA THR A 153 20.16 1.03 -7.69
C THR A 153 18.84 1.32 -8.44
N PRO A 154 18.24 2.51 -8.27
CA PRO A 154 17.06 2.89 -9.04
C PRO A 154 17.40 3.13 -10.51
N ASP A 155 16.45 2.84 -11.41
CA ASP A 155 16.57 3.14 -12.84
C ASP A 155 16.46 4.64 -13.12
N ARG A 156 15.68 5.38 -12.29
CA ARG A 156 15.56 6.84 -12.34
C ARG A 156 15.38 7.41 -10.94
N THR A 157 15.86 8.64 -10.77
CA THR A 157 15.62 9.45 -9.57
C THR A 157 15.25 10.86 -10.01
N VAL A 158 14.19 11.40 -9.41
CA VAL A 158 13.77 12.80 -9.59
C VAL A 158 13.76 13.46 -8.23
N ASN A 159 14.50 14.57 -8.09
CA ASN A 159 14.44 15.38 -6.87
C ASN A 159 13.34 16.42 -7.02
N ILE A 160 12.43 16.48 -6.07
CA ILE A 160 11.35 17.45 -6.02
C ILE A 160 11.50 18.32 -4.77
N ARG A 161 11.36 19.63 -4.94
CA ARG A 161 11.21 20.54 -3.81
C ARG A 161 9.74 20.71 -3.49
N SER A 162 9.34 20.16 -2.33
CA SER A 162 8.01 20.35 -1.76
C SER A 162 8.12 21.14 -0.46
N GLY A 163 7.62 22.37 -0.48
CA GLY A 163 7.86 23.36 0.57
C GLY A 163 9.35 23.70 0.73
N LEU A 164 9.89 23.57 1.95
CA LEU A 164 11.31 23.87 2.27
C LEU A 164 12.23 22.64 2.12
N ARG A 165 11.70 21.47 1.79
CA ARG A 165 12.46 20.23 1.71
C ARG A 165 12.60 19.75 0.27
N GLU A 166 13.80 19.32 -0.07
CA GLU A 166 14.05 18.55 -1.29
C GLU A 166 13.93 17.06 -0.95
N ARG A 167 13.13 16.34 -1.74
CA ARG A 167 12.86 14.91 -1.52
C ARG A 167 13.01 14.15 -2.83
N PRO A 168 13.76 13.06 -2.86
CA PRO A 168 13.86 12.22 -4.04
C PRO A 168 12.60 11.36 -4.22
N VAL A 169 12.24 11.12 -5.48
CA VAL A 169 11.31 10.07 -5.90
C VAL A 169 12.11 9.12 -6.78
N TYR A 170 12.06 7.85 -6.44
CA TYR A 170 12.82 6.79 -7.09
C TYR A 170 11.92 5.89 -7.93
N LEU A 171 12.46 5.39 -9.04
CA LEU A 171 11.82 4.39 -9.88
C LEU A 171 12.74 3.18 -10.04
N TRP A 172 12.20 1.99 -9.89
CA TRP A 172 12.78 0.72 -10.31
C TRP A 172 11.85 0.02 -11.28
N VAL A 173 12.42 -0.65 -12.28
CA VAL A 173 11.71 -1.49 -13.24
C VAL A 173 12.13 -2.95 -13.02
N ILE A 174 11.16 -3.84 -12.84
CA ILE A 174 11.44 -5.27 -12.72
C ILE A 174 11.94 -5.80 -14.07
N ARG A 175 13.10 -6.40 -14.06
CA ARG A 175 13.70 -7.07 -15.22
C ARG A 175 13.48 -8.58 -15.10
N GLY A 176 13.19 -9.24 -16.19
CA GLY A 176 13.08 -10.70 -16.26
C GLY A 176 14.42 -11.40 -16.06
#